data_9c733469b2d6ff5e64d02a9192699a34
#
_entry.id   9c733469b2d6ff5e64d02a9192699a34
#
_cell.length_a   1.000
_cell.length_b   1.000
_cell.length_c   1.000
_cell.angle_alpha   90.00
_cell.angle_beta   90.00
_cell.angle_gamma   90.00
#
_symmetry.space_group_name_H-M   'P 1'
#
loop_
_entity.id
_entity.type
_entity.pdbx_description
1 polymer ?
#
loop_
_entity_poly.entity_id
_entity_poly.type
_entity_poly.pdbx_seq_one_letter_code
_entity_poly.pdbx_strand_id
1 'polypeptide(L)'
;MLGIIRVLTTEDEEVLLEHGKRMWETDQIHTVTRCIQDQPNGIYDSKTETVAIPKIISLAQELIREEGVDAVTISCAADPALKELSRMADFYVMGAGACGAKSAIQAGKKVAVMGITENIPQNIEEELGEYFHSYYHSQDLRKTTELFSGSAKNELLAIANRAIQSGADVLLFACTGFSTIRLKEFLSKEIHIPIIDLVEAQATVYKQFKKEGKG
;
A
#
# COMPACT_ATOMS: atom_id res chain seq x y z
N MET A 1 5.23 14.11 12.28
CA MET A 1 5.99 13.51 11.15
C MET A 1 5.68 12.03 11.08
N LEU A 2 5.45 11.46 9.88
CA LEU A 2 5.04 10.05 9.68
C LEU A 2 6.25 9.16 9.38
N GLY A 3 6.38 8.04 10.10
CA GLY A 3 7.34 6.99 9.79
C GLY A 3 6.78 6.01 8.76
N ILE A 4 7.49 5.76 7.65
CA ILE A 4 7.12 4.77 6.63
C ILE A 4 8.01 3.55 6.75
N ILE A 5 7.41 2.38 6.98
CA ILE A 5 8.10 1.09 6.95
C ILE A 5 7.89 0.45 5.58
N ARG A 6 8.95 0.34 4.78
CA ARG A 6 8.97 -0.42 3.53
C ARG A 6 9.29 -1.88 3.84
N VAL A 7 8.49 -2.78 3.29
CA VAL A 7 8.69 -4.24 3.46
C VAL A 7 9.56 -4.87 2.36
N LEU A 8 10.11 -4.03 1.50
CA LEU A 8 11.11 -4.39 0.49
C LEU A 8 12.46 -3.80 0.91
N THR A 9 13.47 -4.64 1.10
CA THR A 9 14.84 -4.17 1.32
C THR A 9 15.43 -3.67 0.01
N THR A 10 15.90 -2.44 0.00
CA THR A 10 16.53 -1.82 -1.18
C THR A 10 17.61 -0.85 -0.77
N GLU A 11 18.69 -0.81 -1.55
CA GLU A 11 19.75 0.21 -1.46
C GLU A 11 19.51 1.36 -2.46
N ASP A 12 18.54 1.20 -3.36
CA ASP A 12 18.14 2.24 -4.29
C ASP A 12 17.32 3.30 -3.55
N GLU A 13 17.93 4.47 -3.36
CA GLU A 13 17.33 5.58 -2.62
C GLU A 13 16.08 6.14 -3.32
N GLU A 14 16.01 6.11 -4.65
CA GLU A 14 14.84 6.57 -5.39
C GLU A 14 13.65 5.65 -5.13
N VAL A 15 13.86 4.34 -5.15
CA VAL A 15 12.85 3.33 -4.82
C VAL A 15 12.44 3.44 -3.35
N LEU A 16 13.42 3.62 -2.45
CA LEU A 16 13.14 3.74 -1.02
C LEU A 16 12.25 4.93 -0.71
N LEU A 17 12.58 6.11 -1.23
CA LEU A 17 11.93 7.37 -0.89
C LEU A 17 10.66 7.67 -1.70
N GLU A 18 10.35 6.89 -2.75
CA GLU A 18 9.23 7.20 -3.65
C GLU A 18 7.88 7.28 -2.92
N HIS A 19 7.64 6.45 -1.89
CA HIS A 19 6.40 6.53 -1.11
C HIS A 19 6.32 7.82 -0.29
N GLY A 20 7.41 8.28 0.29
CA GLY A 20 7.48 9.57 0.97
C GLY A 20 7.24 10.74 0.01
N LYS A 21 7.84 10.70 -1.18
CA LYS A 21 7.58 11.69 -2.24
C LYS A 21 6.11 11.70 -2.64
N ARG A 22 5.49 10.53 -2.82
CA ARG A 22 4.08 10.40 -3.13
C ARG A 22 3.18 11.00 -2.05
N MET A 23 3.47 10.74 -0.78
CA MET A 23 2.71 11.32 0.35
C MET A 23 2.87 12.83 0.43
N TRP A 24 4.05 13.35 0.10
CA TRP A 24 4.26 14.78 -0.01
C TRP A 24 3.47 15.41 -1.17
N GLU A 25 3.50 14.81 -2.36
CA GLU A 25 2.74 15.26 -3.53
C GLU A 25 1.22 15.25 -3.28
N THR A 26 0.73 14.25 -2.56
CA THR A 26 -0.71 14.08 -2.28
C THR A 26 -1.22 15.06 -1.24
N ASP A 27 -0.59 15.12 -0.07
CA ASP A 27 -1.12 15.82 1.09
C ASP A 27 -0.06 16.62 1.89
N GLN A 28 1.13 16.82 1.32
CA GLN A 28 2.26 17.54 1.92
C GLN A 28 2.72 16.94 3.28
N ILE A 29 2.70 15.60 3.36
CA ILE A 29 3.11 14.88 4.56
C ILE A 29 4.63 14.76 4.61
N HIS A 30 5.24 15.27 5.68
CA HIS A 30 6.65 15.01 6.00
C HIS A 30 6.83 13.60 6.53
N THR A 31 7.78 12.86 5.96
CA THR A 31 8.00 11.45 6.29
C THR A 31 9.46 11.15 6.57
N VAL A 32 9.70 10.12 7.39
CA VAL A 32 10.95 9.37 7.48
C VAL A 32 10.68 7.97 6.94
N THR A 33 11.47 7.53 5.98
CA THR A 33 11.27 6.21 5.36
C THR A 33 12.46 5.31 5.66
N ARG A 34 12.17 4.11 6.17
CA ARG A 34 13.17 3.04 6.33
C ARG A 34 12.61 1.72 5.79
N CYS A 35 13.47 0.82 5.34
CA CYS A 35 13.10 -0.54 4.93
C CYS A 35 13.54 -1.57 5.97
N ILE A 36 12.80 -2.68 6.07
CA ILE A 36 13.24 -3.84 6.84
C ILE A 36 14.42 -4.52 6.14
N GLN A 37 15.25 -5.24 6.90
CA GLN A 37 16.42 -5.93 6.38
C GLN A 37 16.06 -7.31 5.80
N ASP A 38 16.90 -7.83 4.90
CA ASP A 38 16.83 -9.20 4.35
C ASP A 38 15.45 -9.58 3.77
N GLN A 39 14.87 -8.67 2.98
CA GLN A 39 13.59 -8.87 2.30
C GLN A 39 13.65 -8.34 0.85
N PRO A 40 14.61 -8.81 0.02
CA PRO A 40 14.91 -8.19 -1.28
C PRO A 40 13.78 -8.30 -2.32
N ASN A 41 12.82 -9.21 -2.13
CA ASN A 41 11.66 -9.39 -3.01
C ASN A 41 10.34 -8.87 -2.40
N GLY A 42 10.39 -8.24 -1.22
CA GLY A 42 9.19 -7.85 -0.47
C GLY A 42 8.43 -9.04 0.12
N ILE A 43 7.15 -8.84 0.40
CA ILE A 43 6.22 -9.87 0.88
C ILE A 43 5.35 -10.31 -0.29
N TYR A 44 5.33 -11.60 -0.60
CA TYR A 44 4.58 -12.20 -1.70
C TYR A 44 3.91 -13.54 -1.35
N ASP A 45 4.17 -14.07 -0.15
CA ASP A 45 3.54 -15.27 0.41
C ASP A 45 3.53 -15.22 1.95
N SER A 46 2.83 -16.17 2.58
CA SER A 46 2.71 -16.27 4.05
C SER A 46 4.04 -16.52 4.76
N LYS A 47 5.01 -17.18 4.11
CA LYS A 47 6.32 -17.44 4.68
C LYS A 47 7.14 -16.15 4.77
N THR A 48 7.17 -15.38 3.69
CA THR A 48 7.87 -14.09 3.64
C THR A 48 7.21 -13.06 4.56
N GLU A 49 5.89 -13.13 4.75
CA GLU A 49 5.15 -12.32 5.71
C GLU A 49 5.55 -12.67 7.15
N THR A 50 5.53 -13.96 7.53
CA THR A 50 5.89 -14.41 8.87
C THR A 50 7.31 -13.95 9.27
N VAL A 51 8.26 -13.98 8.36
CA VAL A 51 9.63 -13.52 8.59
C VAL A 51 9.72 -12.00 8.71
N ALA A 52 8.86 -11.26 8.02
CA ALA A 52 8.85 -9.79 8.04
C ALA A 52 8.25 -9.21 9.34
N ILE A 53 7.25 -9.84 9.94
CA ILE A 53 6.53 -9.34 11.12
C ILE A 53 7.45 -8.86 12.25
N PRO A 54 8.40 -9.65 12.79
CA PRO A 54 9.28 -9.19 13.86
C PRO A 54 10.18 -8.03 13.44
N LYS A 55 10.59 -7.97 12.18
CA LYS A 55 11.42 -6.89 11.64
C LYS A 55 10.62 -5.58 11.54
N ILE A 56 9.36 -5.65 11.14
CA ILE A 56 8.44 -4.51 11.09
C ILE A 56 8.21 -3.95 12.50
N ILE A 57 7.98 -4.82 13.48
CA ILE A 57 7.75 -4.42 14.87
C ILE A 57 8.99 -3.71 15.43
N SER A 58 10.18 -4.27 15.24
CA SER A 58 11.44 -3.64 15.67
C SER A 58 11.62 -2.27 15.03
N LEU A 59 11.45 -2.18 13.72
CA LEU A 59 11.64 -0.94 12.98
C LEU A 59 10.61 0.15 13.36
N ALA A 60 9.37 -0.23 13.67
CA ALA A 60 8.36 0.70 14.16
C ALA A 60 8.81 1.35 15.48
N GLN A 61 9.30 0.57 16.43
CA GLN A 61 9.81 1.06 17.71
C GLN A 61 11.04 1.95 17.54
N GLU A 62 11.95 1.60 16.62
CA GLU A 62 13.12 2.40 16.29
C GLU A 62 12.73 3.78 15.72
N LEU A 63 11.80 3.84 14.76
CA LEU A 63 11.33 5.08 14.16
C LEU A 63 10.73 6.03 15.21
N ILE A 64 9.93 5.53 16.13
CA ILE A 64 9.36 6.33 17.22
C ILE A 64 10.46 6.86 18.14
N ARG A 65 11.38 5.98 18.57
CA ARG A 65 12.40 6.33 19.56
C ARG A 65 13.48 7.25 19.01
N GLU A 66 13.92 7.01 17.76
CA GLU A 66 15.11 7.66 17.20
C GLU A 66 14.77 8.86 16.33
N GLU A 67 13.67 8.79 15.58
CA GLU A 67 13.29 9.84 14.64
C GLU A 67 12.18 10.76 15.20
N GLY A 68 11.59 10.41 16.34
CA GLY A 68 10.53 11.22 16.96
C GLY A 68 9.30 11.35 16.07
N VAL A 69 8.97 10.32 15.27
CA VAL A 69 7.74 10.31 14.48
C VAL A 69 6.53 10.11 15.41
N ASP A 70 5.39 10.66 15.06
CA ASP A 70 4.17 10.61 15.87
C ASP A 70 3.20 9.51 15.45
N ALA A 71 3.48 8.88 14.34
CA ALA A 71 2.75 7.74 13.81
C ALA A 71 3.64 6.91 12.88
N VAL A 72 3.29 5.65 12.69
CA VAL A 72 3.97 4.75 11.77
C VAL A 72 2.98 4.17 10.78
N THR A 73 3.40 4.01 9.53
CA THR A 73 2.61 3.34 8.51
C THR A 73 3.36 2.17 7.88
N ILE A 74 2.67 1.02 7.76
CA ILE A 74 3.20 -0.18 7.12
C ILE A 74 2.86 -0.10 5.63
N SER A 75 3.87 0.05 4.79
CA SER A 75 3.67 0.20 3.35
C SER A 75 3.66 -1.17 2.64
N CYS A 76 2.60 -1.94 2.93
CA CYS A 76 2.29 -3.24 2.34
C CYS A 76 0.78 -3.46 2.33
N ALA A 77 0.23 -3.98 1.23
CA ALA A 77 -1.20 -4.21 1.08
C ALA A 77 -1.79 -5.22 2.07
N ALA A 78 -1.00 -6.19 2.51
CA ALA A 78 -1.42 -7.21 3.48
C ALA A 78 -1.44 -6.69 4.94
N ASP A 79 -0.94 -5.48 5.20
CA ASP A 79 -0.83 -4.89 6.54
C ASP A 79 -0.14 -5.79 7.58
N PRO A 80 1.01 -6.41 7.26
CA PRO A 80 1.69 -7.33 8.16
C PRO A 80 2.06 -6.62 9.46
N ALA A 81 1.91 -7.31 10.61
CA ALA A 81 2.15 -6.79 11.97
C ALA A 81 1.22 -5.65 12.42
N LEU A 82 0.23 -5.22 11.62
CA LEU A 82 -0.68 -4.14 12.02
C LEU A 82 -1.47 -4.49 13.29
N LYS A 83 -1.98 -5.72 13.40
CA LYS A 83 -2.75 -6.19 14.58
C LYS A 83 -1.88 -6.24 15.84
N GLU A 84 -0.65 -6.73 15.70
CA GLU A 84 0.33 -6.81 16.80
C GLU A 84 0.72 -5.41 17.28
N LEU A 85 1.11 -4.54 16.37
CA LEU A 85 1.50 -3.17 16.69
C LEU A 85 0.35 -2.37 17.30
N SER A 86 -0.87 -2.49 16.79
CA SER A 86 -2.05 -1.79 17.33
C SER A 86 -2.41 -2.20 18.77
N ARG A 87 -1.98 -3.39 19.21
CA ARG A 87 -2.22 -3.88 20.58
C ARG A 87 -1.13 -3.47 21.58
N MET A 88 0.09 -3.32 21.11
CA MET A 88 1.26 -3.14 21.97
C MET A 88 1.88 -1.73 21.89
N ALA A 89 1.53 -0.96 20.86
CA ALA A 89 2.06 0.37 20.64
C ALA A 89 1.24 1.43 21.39
N ASP A 90 1.92 2.41 21.95
CA ASP A 90 1.37 3.65 22.51
C ASP A 90 1.34 4.81 21.50
N PHE A 91 1.56 4.47 20.23
CA PHE A 91 1.54 5.40 19.10
C PHE A 91 0.59 4.91 17.99
N TYR A 92 0.20 5.82 17.11
CA TYR A 92 -0.73 5.50 16.03
C TYR A 92 -0.06 4.69 14.92
N VAL A 93 -0.70 3.59 14.52
CA VAL A 93 -0.22 2.70 13.45
C VAL A 93 -1.28 2.58 12.37
N MET A 94 -0.85 2.68 11.10
CA MET A 94 -1.71 2.51 9.93
C MET A 94 -1.16 1.40 9.02
N GLY A 95 -2.08 0.72 8.33
CA GLY A 95 -1.76 -0.20 7.26
C GLY A 95 -2.20 0.33 5.90
N ALA A 96 -1.45 0.02 4.85
CA ALA A 96 -1.76 0.48 3.50
C ALA A 96 -3.06 -0.14 2.96
N GLY A 97 -3.27 -1.44 3.21
CA GLY A 97 -4.47 -2.14 2.79
C GLY A 97 -5.73 -1.58 3.42
N ALA A 98 -5.74 -1.41 4.74
CA ALA A 98 -6.87 -0.83 5.48
C ALA A 98 -7.17 0.61 5.03
N CYS A 99 -6.14 1.46 4.84
CA CYS A 99 -6.32 2.82 4.34
C CYS A 99 -6.91 2.83 2.93
N GLY A 100 -6.40 1.97 2.04
CA GLY A 100 -6.89 1.86 0.66
C GLY A 100 -8.33 1.37 0.57
N ALA A 101 -8.69 0.32 1.32
CA ALA A 101 -10.05 -0.22 1.32
C ALA A 101 -11.07 0.81 1.83
N LYS A 102 -10.78 1.52 2.92
CA LYS A 102 -11.61 2.61 3.43
C LYS A 102 -11.81 3.73 2.40
N SER A 103 -10.74 4.12 1.71
CA SER A 103 -10.82 5.13 0.65
C SER A 103 -11.64 4.65 -0.55
N ALA A 104 -11.53 3.37 -0.91
CA ALA A 104 -12.28 2.77 -2.01
C ALA A 104 -13.79 2.74 -1.74
N ILE A 105 -14.21 2.36 -0.53
CA ILE A 105 -15.62 2.38 -0.10
C ILE A 105 -16.24 3.77 -0.20
N GLN A 106 -15.47 4.81 0.08
CA GLN A 106 -15.93 6.19 -0.06
C GLN A 106 -16.05 6.66 -1.52
N ALA A 107 -15.30 6.02 -2.43
CA ALA A 107 -15.25 6.42 -3.84
C ALA A 107 -16.33 5.74 -4.71
N GLY A 108 -16.85 4.57 -4.31
CA GLY A 108 -17.88 3.87 -5.08
C GLY A 108 -18.43 2.62 -4.39
N LYS A 109 -19.19 1.81 -5.13
CA LYS A 109 -19.91 0.66 -4.56
C LYS A 109 -19.45 -0.69 -5.09
N LYS A 110 -18.75 -0.74 -6.22
CA LYS A 110 -18.28 -1.97 -6.86
C LYS A 110 -16.78 -1.89 -7.03
N VAL A 111 -16.06 -2.23 -5.97
CA VAL A 111 -14.60 -2.13 -5.94
C VAL A 111 -13.97 -3.36 -6.57
N ALA A 112 -13.33 -3.18 -7.73
CA ALA A 112 -12.40 -4.17 -8.24
C ALA A 112 -11.02 -3.95 -7.63
N VAL A 113 -10.41 -5.02 -7.16
CA VAL A 113 -9.08 -5.00 -6.57
C VAL A 113 -8.06 -5.56 -7.55
N MET A 114 -6.94 -4.87 -7.72
CA MET A 114 -5.84 -5.29 -8.60
C MET A 114 -4.55 -5.47 -7.81
N GLY A 115 -3.93 -6.65 -7.90
CA GLY A 115 -2.72 -7.00 -7.16
C GLY A 115 -1.72 -7.80 -7.97
N ILE A 116 -0.69 -8.30 -7.28
CA ILE A 116 0.36 -9.17 -7.83
C ILE A 116 0.38 -10.56 -7.20
N THR A 117 -0.30 -10.74 -6.08
CA THR A 117 -0.43 -12.02 -5.38
C THR A 117 -1.55 -12.87 -5.99
N GLU A 118 -1.50 -14.19 -5.82
CA GLU A 118 -2.51 -15.10 -6.34
C GLU A 118 -3.89 -14.86 -5.74
N ASN A 119 -3.91 -14.56 -4.44
CA ASN A 119 -5.13 -14.25 -3.70
C ASN A 119 -5.13 -12.77 -3.29
N ILE A 120 -6.32 -12.21 -3.17
CA ILE A 120 -6.51 -10.89 -2.57
C ILE A 120 -5.96 -10.89 -1.14
N PRO A 121 -5.29 -9.83 -0.67
CA PRO A 121 -4.99 -9.68 0.76
C PRO A 121 -6.26 -9.73 1.60
N GLN A 122 -6.29 -10.65 2.57
CA GLN A 122 -7.48 -10.93 3.38
C GLN A 122 -8.02 -9.68 4.10
N ASN A 123 -7.15 -8.85 4.63
CA ASN A 123 -7.51 -7.59 5.29
C ASN A 123 -8.26 -6.63 4.35
N ILE A 124 -7.91 -6.57 3.07
CA ILE A 124 -8.60 -5.75 2.06
C ILE A 124 -9.99 -6.34 1.78
N GLU A 125 -10.09 -7.64 1.56
CA GLU A 125 -11.37 -8.30 1.29
C GLU A 125 -12.35 -8.15 2.47
N GLU A 126 -11.86 -8.37 3.70
CA GLU A 126 -12.65 -8.20 4.92
C GLU A 126 -13.13 -6.75 5.11
N GLU A 127 -12.27 -5.76 4.88
CA GLU A 127 -12.64 -4.34 5.03
C GLU A 127 -13.62 -3.88 3.94
N LEU A 128 -13.47 -4.35 2.71
CA LEU A 128 -14.40 -4.03 1.62
C LEU A 128 -15.79 -4.64 1.83
N GLY A 129 -15.89 -5.85 2.36
CA GLY A 129 -17.16 -6.53 2.60
C GLY A 129 -18.07 -6.53 1.37
N GLU A 130 -19.27 -5.98 1.49
CA GLU A 130 -20.25 -5.89 0.39
C GLU A 130 -19.85 -5.02 -0.80
N TYR A 131 -18.85 -4.15 -0.63
CA TYR A 131 -18.29 -3.32 -1.71
C TYR A 131 -17.31 -4.09 -2.60
N PHE A 132 -16.82 -5.26 -2.15
CA PHE A 132 -15.92 -6.10 -2.95
C PHE A 132 -16.66 -6.65 -4.17
N HIS A 133 -16.15 -6.33 -5.36
CA HIS A 133 -16.73 -6.79 -6.63
C HIS A 133 -15.93 -7.93 -7.25
N SER A 134 -14.61 -7.78 -7.38
CA SER A 134 -13.76 -8.75 -8.07
C SER A 134 -12.28 -8.51 -7.76
N TYR A 135 -11.47 -9.56 -7.94
CA TYR A 135 -10.02 -9.48 -7.83
C TYR A 135 -9.34 -9.90 -9.11
N TYR A 136 -8.34 -9.13 -9.51
CA TYR A 136 -7.52 -9.38 -10.69
C TYR A 136 -6.05 -9.27 -10.33
N HIS A 137 -5.25 -10.19 -10.85
CA HIS A 137 -3.79 -10.16 -10.71
C HIS A 137 -3.08 -10.53 -12.01
N SER A 138 -1.82 -10.18 -12.10
CA SER A 138 -0.95 -10.62 -13.17
C SER A 138 -0.58 -12.09 -12.99
N GLN A 139 -0.37 -12.81 -14.10
CA GLN A 139 0.22 -14.14 -14.09
C GLN A 139 1.76 -14.07 -14.03
N ASP A 140 2.34 -13.02 -14.58
CA ASP A 140 3.78 -12.87 -14.79
C ASP A 140 4.44 -11.94 -13.74
N LEU A 141 3.66 -10.98 -13.16
CA LEU A 141 4.16 -10.04 -12.15
C LEU A 141 3.76 -10.53 -10.75
N ARG A 142 4.61 -11.35 -10.12
CA ARG A 142 4.33 -12.00 -8.83
C ARG A 142 5.13 -11.41 -7.66
N LYS A 143 6.14 -10.58 -7.95
CA LYS A 143 7.00 -9.91 -6.98
C LYS A 143 7.11 -8.43 -7.28
N THR A 144 7.33 -7.63 -6.25
CA THR A 144 7.48 -6.18 -6.40
C THR A 144 8.60 -5.79 -7.36
N THR A 145 9.67 -6.57 -7.40
CA THR A 145 10.81 -6.33 -8.30
C THR A 145 10.49 -6.51 -9.78
N GLU A 146 9.50 -7.34 -10.13
CA GLU A 146 9.07 -7.57 -11.52
C GLU A 146 8.28 -6.39 -12.10
N LEU A 147 7.77 -5.50 -11.24
CA LEU A 147 7.04 -4.29 -11.64
C LEU A 147 7.92 -3.28 -12.39
N PHE A 148 9.25 -3.37 -12.27
CA PHE A 148 10.19 -2.49 -12.98
C PHE A 148 10.47 -2.92 -14.42
N SER A 149 9.87 -4.04 -14.90
CA SER A 149 9.98 -4.45 -16.28
C SER A 149 9.28 -3.45 -17.22
N GLY A 150 9.83 -3.27 -18.44
CA GLY A 150 9.27 -2.33 -19.42
C GLY A 150 7.84 -2.66 -19.88
N SER A 151 7.40 -3.91 -19.76
CA SER A 151 6.05 -4.38 -20.14
C SER A 151 5.02 -4.28 -18.99
N ALA A 152 5.46 -4.13 -17.74
CA ALA A 152 4.60 -4.24 -16.56
C ALA A 152 3.37 -3.30 -16.61
N LYS A 153 3.56 -2.03 -16.95
CA LYS A 153 2.45 -1.06 -16.99
C LYS A 153 1.40 -1.40 -18.03
N ASN A 154 1.80 -1.91 -19.21
CA ASN A 154 0.86 -2.30 -20.27
C ASN A 154 0.07 -3.55 -19.88
N GLU A 155 0.70 -4.52 -19.22
CA GLU A 155 0.01 -5.69 -18.68
C GLU A 155 -1.01 -5.29 -17.60
N LEU A 156 -0.61 -4.42 -16.69
CA LEU A 156 -1.49 -3.91 -15.64
C LEU A 156 -2.64 -3.06 -16.20
N LEU A 157 -2.44 -2.34 -17.31
CA LEU A 157 -3.53 -1.66 -18.02
C LEU A 157 -4.54 -2.65 -18.59
N ALA A 158 -4.09 -3.76 -19.18
CA ALA A 158 -4.99 -4.80 -19.68
C ALA A 158 -5.81 -5.44 -18.54
N ILE A 159 -5.20 -5.63 -17.36
CA ILE A 159 -5.88 -6.11 -16.16
C ILE A 159 -6.93 -5.10 -15.68
N ALA A 160 -6.58 -3.82 -15.60
CA ALA A 160 -7.50 -2.77 -15.19
C ALA A 160 -8.70 -2.64 -16.13
N ASN A 161 -8.50 -2.77 -17.44
CA ASN A 161 -9.58 -2.77 -18.42
C ASN A 161 -10.55 -3.97 -18.22
N ARG A 162 -10.04 -5.15 -17.87
CA ARG A 162 -10.90 -6.30 -17.53
C ARG A 162 -11.75 -6.03 -16.29
N ALA A 163 -11.16 -5.39 -15.27
CA ALA A 163 -11.88 -5.01 -14.07
C ALA A 163 -13.04 -4.04 -14.37
N ILE A 164 -12.82 -3.05 -15.23
CA ILE A 164 -13.86 -2.11 -15.65
C ILE A 164 -14.95 -2.81 -16.48
N GLN A 165 -14.57 -3.68 -17.39
CA GLN A 165 -15.52 -4.45 -18.22
C GLN A 165 -16.41 -5.38 -17.38
N SER A 166 -15.97 -5.80 -16.19
CA SER A 166 -16.79 -6.56 -15.25
C SER A 166 -17.85 -5.74 -14.53
N GLY A 167 -17.86 -4.41 -14.70
CA GLY A 167 -18.83 -3.49 -14.11
C GLY A 167 -18.37 -2.85 -12.82
N ALA A 168 -17.06 -2.85 -12.53
CA ALA A 168 -16.49 -2.11 -11.39
C ALA A 168 -16.60 -0.60 -11.60
N ASP A 169 -16.88 0.14 -10.52
CA ASP A 169 -16.93 1.61 -10.51
C ASP A 169 -15.78 2.25 -9.73
N VAL A 170 -14.94 1.44 -9.08
CA VAL A 170 -13.67 1.83 -8.44
C VAL A 170 -12.62 0.78 -8.69
N LEU A 171 -11.38 1.19 -8.93
CA LEU A 171 -10.20 0.32 -8.98
C LEU A 171 -9.32 0.58 -7.76
N LEU A 172 -9.14 -0.44 -6.90
CA LEU A 172 -8.25 -0.40 -5.75
C LEU A 172 -6.97 -1.16 -6.05
N PHE A 173 -5.82 -0.56 -5.83
CA PHE A 173 -4.54 -1.26 -5.85
C PHE A 173 -4.36 -2.11 -4.60
N ALA A 174 -3.84 -3.32 -4.75
CA ALA A 174 -3.45 -4.23 -3.67
C ALA A 174 -1.94 -4.53 -3.71
N CYS A 175 -1.16 -3.55 -4.11
CA CYS A 175 0.30 -3.58 -4.05
C CYS A 175 0.83 -2.15 -3.97
N THR A 176 1.61 -1.83 -2.93
CA THR A 176 2.24 -0.51 -2.78
C THR A 176 3.37 -0.28 -3.80
N GLY A 177 3.89 -1.35 -4.42
CA GLY A 177 4.82 -1.24 -5.54
C GLY A 177 4.22 -0.54 -6.77
N PHE A 178 2.90 -0.52 -6.91
CA PHE A 178 2.23 0.24 -7.98
C PHE A 178 2.41 1.74 -7.83
N SER A 179 2.47 2.24 -6.59
CA SER A 179 2.84 3.64 -6.30
C SER A 179 4.28 3.92 -6.70
N THR A 180 5.21 2.98 -6.41
CA THR A 180 6.65 3.14 -6.75
C THR A 180 6.86 3.30 -8.25
N ILE A 181 6.11 2.58 -9.08
CA ILE A 181 6.19 2.71 -10.55
C ILE A 181 5.24 3.77 -11.11
N ARG A 182 4.58 4.56 -10.27
CA ARG A 182 3.62 5.59 -10.68
C ARG A 182 2.53 5.06 -11.62
N LEU A 183 1.97 3.91 -11.26
CA LEU A 183 0.99 3.22 -12.10
C LEU A 183 -0.30 4.03 -12.25
N LYS A 184 -0.76 4.71 -11.20
CA LYS A 184 -2.00 5.49 -11.23
C LYS A 184 -1.97 6.56 -12.32
N GLU A 185 -0.88 7.31 -12.44
CA GLU A 185 -0.74 8.35 -13.47
C GLU A 185 -0.70 7.76 -14.89
N PHE A 186 -0.14 6.56 -15.02
CA PHE A 186 -0.14 5.88 -16.31
C PHE A 186 -1.57 5.43 -16.69
N LEU A 187 -2.29 4.77 -15.77
CA LEU A 187 -3.64 4.27 -16.00
C LEU A 187 -4.66 5.39 -16.19
N SER A 188 -4.55 6.50 -15.49
CA SER A 188 -5.51 7.62 -15.54
C SER A 188 -5.58 8.31 -16.90
N LYS A 189 -4.69 7.99 -17.82
CA LYS A 189 -4.75 8.45 -19.22
C LYS A 189 -5.84 7.74 -20.03
N GLU A 190 -6.15 6.50 -19.64
CA GLU A 190 -7.05 5.59 -20.34
C GLU A 190 -8.29 5.24 -19.51
N ILE A 191 -8.18 5.28 -18.18
CA ILE A 191 -9.17 4.83 -17.22
C ILE A 191 -9.82 6.02 -16.54
N HIS A 192 -11.15 6.07 -16.56
CA HIS A 192 -11.95 7.21 -16.09
C HIS A 192 -12.77 6.93 -14.83
N ILE A 193 -12.64 5.74 -14.22
CA ILE A 193 -13.16 5.48 -12.87
C ILE A 193 -12.13 5.88 -11.81
N PRO A 194 -12.54 6.14 -10.55
CA PRO A 194 -11.61 6.37 -9.46
C PRO A 194 -10.59 5.24 -9.31
N ILE A 195 -9.31 5.61 -9.23
CA ILE A 195 -8.21 4.68 -8.93
C ILE A 195 -7.68 5.02 -7.55
N ILE A 196 -7.73 4.08 -6.63
CA ILE A 196 -7.24 4.22 -5.27
C ILE A 196 -5.85 3.63 -5.16
N ASP A 197 -4.88 4.51 -4.97
CA ASP A 197 -3.49 4.17 -4.68
C ASP A 197 -3.32 4.05 -3.16
N LEU A 198 -2.69 2.97 -2.70
CA LEU A 198 -2.56 2.68 -1.27
C LEU A 198 -1.72 3.73 -0.53
N VAL A 199 -0.66 4.24 -1.16
CA VAL A 199 0.24 5.21 -0.54
C VAL A 199 -0.42 6.59 -0.43
N GLU A 200 -1.19 6.99 -1.44
CA GLU A 200 -2.01 8.20 -1.37
C GLU A 200 -3.10 8.09 -0.31
N ALA A 201 -3.73 6.92 -0.19
CA ALA A 201 -4.72 6.66 0.86
C ALA A 201 -4.12 6.76 2.27
N GLN A 202 -2.89 6.24 2.48
CA GLN A 202 -2.17 6.40 3.74
C GLN A 202 -1.92 7.88 4.07
N ALA A 203 -1.51 8.69 3.10
CA ALA A 203 -1.30 10.13 3.29
C ALA A 203 -2.59 10.83 3.73
N THR A 204 -3.70 10.55 3.06
CA THR A 204 -5.01 11.13 3.37
C THR A 204 -5.49 10.74 4.76
N VAL A 205 -5.37 9.47 5.15
CA VAL A 205 -5.75 8.98 6.49
C VAL A 205 -4.89 9.63 7.57
N TYR A 206 -3.56 9.73 7.38
CA TYR A 206 -2.70 10.41 8.33
C TYR A 206 -3.05 11.89 8.50
N LYS A 207 -3.35 12.59 7.40
CA LYS A 207 -3.80 14.00 7.45
C LYS A 207 -5.09 14.16 8.26
N GLN A 208 -6.02 13.22 8.12
CA GLN A 208 -7.25 13.21 8.92
C GLN A 208 -6.96 12.98 10.41
N PHE A 209 -6.11 12.01 10.73
CA PHE A 209 -5.64 11.74 12.10
C PHE A 209 -5.05 12.98 12.76
N LYS A 210 -4.19 13.73 12.05
CA LYS A 210 -3.58 14.97 12.57
C LYS A 210 -4.62 16.07 12.82
N LYS A 211 -5.63 16.20 11.95
CA LYS A 211 -6.72 17.19 12.12
C LYS A 211 -7.62 16.90 13.32
N GLU A 212 -7.79 15.64 13.68
CA GLU A 212 -8.59 15.23 14.85
C GLU A 212 -7.87 15.46 16.19
N GLY A 213 -6.67 15.99 16.18
CA GLY A 213 -5.87 16.30 17.37
C GLY A 213 -5.38 15.06 18.12
N LYS A 214 -5.30 13.92 17.45
CA LYS A 214 -4.89 12.62 18.02
C LYS A 214 -3.40 12.32 17.84
N GLY A 215 -2.59 13.32 17.50
CA GLY A 215 -1.15 13.21 17.26
C GLY A 215 -0.33 14.24 18.02
#